data_1c769fc4dbd30ad699975c0284e5580d
#
_entry.id   1c769fc4dbd30ad699975c0284e5580d
#
_cell.length_a   1.000
_cell.length_b   1.000
_cell.length_c   1.000
_cell.angle_alpha   90.00
_cell.angle_beta   90.00
_cell.angle_gamma   90.00
#
_symmetry.space_group_name_H-M   'P 1'
#
loop_
_entity.id
_entity.type
_entity.pdbx_description
1 polymer ?
#
loop_
_entity_poly.entity_id
_entity_poly.type
_entity_poly.pdbx_seq_one_letter_code
_entity_poly.pdbx_strand_id
1 'polypeptide(L)'
;KQMEKDGVEFNLGAKVKSVKDNHVYYELNGEELDVAADAILMAVGRIPNTEGLNAEGIGIEFNKRAIAVNEVMQTNIPNIYAIGDVNGKVMLAHTASHEGMVAVAHICCDHADMNYDQIPSCIYINPEISSIGLTEAKAKEQYDNVKVGRFPMMANGKSLIEGTTNGMMKVILEGETGEILGVHIYASHATDMIGEVSVAMSSELTADEMIHAIHPHPTVNEALGETFMSAWLGKAINSL
;
A
#
# COMPACT_ATOMS: atom_id res chain seq x y z
N LYS A 1 4.02 -6.83 17.14
CA LYS A 1 4.69 -6.43 18.42
C LYS A 1 3.99 -5.25 19.11
N GLN A 2 3.69 -4.11 18.39
CA GLN A 2 3.01 -2.98 19.05
C GLN A 2 1.60 -3.37 19.45
N MET A 3 0.80 -3.91 18.55
CA MET A 3 -0.56 -4.35 18.83
C MET A 3 -0.62 -5.42 19.95
N GLU A 4 0.38 -6.30 20.04
CA GLU A 4 0.50 -7.26 21.15
C GLU A 4 0.72 -6.54 22.50
N LYS A 5 1.54 -5.47 22.51
CA LYS A 5 1.71 -4.63 23.72
C LYS A 5 0.42 -3.90 24.10
N ASP A 6 -0.40 -3.59 23.10
CA ASP A 6 -1.70 -2.95 23.28
C ASP A 6 -2.79 -3.97 23.64
N GLY A 7 -2.44 -5.25 23.86
CA GLY A 7 -3.33 -6.31 24.33
C GLY A 7 -4.03 -7.11 23.24
N VAL A 8 -3.62 -6.96 21.97
CA VAL A 8 -4.17 -7.77 20.87
C VAL A 8 -3.51 -9.14 20.82
N GLU A 9 -4.32 -10.19 20.86
CA GLU A 9 -3.87 -11.57 20.69
C GLU A 9 -3.95 -11.97 19.20
N PHE A 10 -2.89 -12.63 18.70
CA PHE A 10 -2.80 -13.07 17.31
C PHE A 10 -2.76 -14.58 17.19
N ASN A 11 -3.67 -15.14 16.42
CA ASN A 11 -3.68 -16.55 16.03
C ASN A 11 -3.37 -16.67 14.53
N LEU A 12 -2.11 -16.38 14.16
CA LEU A 12 -1.67 -16.40 12.77
C LEU A 12 -1.72 -17.79 12.16
N GLY A 13 -2.26 -17.91 10.95
CA GLY A 13 -2.45 -19.18 10.27
C GLY A 13 -3.70 -19.95 10.70
N ALA A 14 -4.51 -19.40 11.61
CA ALA A 14 -5.78 -19.99 11.99
C ALA A 14 -6.75 -20.02 10.80
N LYS A 15 -7.48 -21.13 10.67
CA LYS A 15 -8.55 -21.34 9.67
C LYS A 15 -9.90 -21.30 10.38
N VAL A 16 -10.62 -20.20 10.24
CA VAL A 16 -11.98 -20.07 10.78
C VAL A 16 -12.90 -21.09 10.09
N LYS A 17 -13.61 -21.87 10.89
CA LYS A 17 -14.55 -22.91 10.44
C LYS A 17 -16.00 -22.44 10.53
N SER A 18 -16.37 -21.84 11.64
CA SER A 18 -17.74 -21.37 11.88
C SER A 18 -17.79 -20.30 12.97
N VAL A 19 -18.90 -19.59 12.97
CA VAL A 19 -19.27 -18.66 14.03
C VAL A 19 -20.63 -19.08 14.56
N LYS A 20 -20.75 -19.33 15.85
CA LYS A 20 -21.98 -19.74 16.49
C LYS A 20 -22.00 -19.35 17.98
N ASP A 21 -23.13 -18.86 18.47
CA ASP A 21 -23.37 -18.54 19.89
C ASP A 21 -22.27 -17.66 20.50
N ASN A 22 -21.87 -16.59 19.80
CA ASN A 22 -20.77 -15.66 20.16
C ASN A 22 -19.39 -16.33 20.27
N HIS A 23 -19.20 -17.51 19.70
CA HIS A 23 -17.92 -18.19 19.59
C HIS A 23 -17.45 -18.26 18.15
N VAL A 24 -16.15 -18.03 17.93
CA VAL A 24 -15.46 -18.28 16.67
C VAL A 24 -14.70 -19.59 16.80
N TYR A 25 -15.10 -20.62 16.04
CA TYR A 25 -14.44 -21.91 15.97
C TYR A 25 -13.40 -21.90 14.84
N TYR A 26 -12.18 -22.30 15.15
CA TYR A 26 -11.07 -22.27 14.20
C TYR A 26 -10.11 -23.45 14.40
N GLU A 27 -9.37 -23.78 13.35
CA GLU A 27 -8.29 -24.77 13.37
C GLU A 27 -6.95 -24.03 13.39
N LEU A 28 -6.07 -24.39 14.32
CA LEU A 28 -4.71 -23.87 14.41
C LEU A 28 -3.74 -25.04 14.66
N ASN A 29 -2.76 -25.23 13.79
CA ASN A 29 -1.78 -26.32 13.86
C ASN A 29 -2.39 -27.74 13.93
N GLY A 30 -3.59 -27.93 13.35
CA GLY A 30 -4.31 -29.21 13.35
C GLY A 30 -5.20 -29.45 14.58
N GLU A 31 -5.25 -28.49 15.50
CA GLU A 31 -6.14 -28.53 16.66
C GLU A 31 -7.39 -27.67 16.43
N GLU A 32 -8.54 -28.14 16.84
CA GLU A 32 -9.79 -27.38 16.85
C GLU A 32 -9.89 -26.58 18.14
N LEU A 33 -10.01 -25.28 18.02
CA LEU A 33 -10.07 -24.33 19.11
C LEU A 33 -11.30 -23.42 18.94
N ASP A 34 -11.68 -22.75 20.02
CA ASP A 34 -12.70 -21.71 19.97
C ASP A 34 -12.33 -20.52 20.84
N VAL A 35 -12.89 -19.38 20.52
CA VAL A 35 -12.80 -18.15 21.31
C VAL A 35 -14.15 -17.47 21.40
N ALA A 36 -14.56 -17.14 22.63
CA ALA A 36 -15.76 -16.35 22.89
C ALA A 36 -15.48 -14.85 22.64
N ALA A 37 -16.45 -14.14 22.10
CA ALA A 37 -16.35 -12.69 21.87
C ALA A 37 -17.72 -12.01 22.01
N ASP A 38 -17.73 -10.82 22.59
CA ASP A 38 -18.94 -9.99 22.69
C ASP A 38 -19.35 -9.40 21.33
N ALA A 39 -18.38 -9.20 20.43
CA ALA A 39 -18.59 -8.76 19.06
C ALA A 39 -17.60 -9.45 18.12
N ILE A 40 -18.07 -9.82 16.94
CA ILE A 40 -17.26 -10.51 15.92
C ILE A 40 -17.26 -9.69 14.64
N LEU A 41 -16.08 -9.19 14.22
CA LEU A 41 -15.89 -8.50 12.96
C LEU A 41 -15.42 -9.49 11.88
N MET A 42 -16.18 -9.61 10.80
CA MET A 42 -15.77 -10.35 9.62
C MET A 42 -15.00 -9.44 8.66
N ALA A 43 -13.68 -9.57 8.64
CA ALA A 43 -12.77 -8.80 7.80
C ALA A 43 -11.89 -9.71 6.93
N VAL A 44 -12.47 -10.74 6.32
CA VAL A 44 -11.77 -11.84 5.62
C VAL A 44 -11.45 -11.54 4.15
N GLY A 45 -11.65 -10.30 3.70
CA GLY A 45 -11.36 -9.85 2.35
C GLY A 45 -12.58 -9.38 1.57
N ARG A 46 -12.34 -9.00 0.33
CA ARG A 46 -13.34 -8.49 -0.63
C ARG A 46 -13.37 -9.38 -1.87
N ILE A 47 -14.52 -9.40 -2.52
CA ILE A 47 -14.72 -10.05 -3.82
C ILE A 47 -15.43 -9.07 -4.76
N PRO A 48 -15.17 -9.12 -6.08
CA PRO A 48 -15.93 -8.35 -7.06
C PRO A 48 -17.43 -8.64 -6.93
N ASN A 49 -18.24 -7.60 -6.87
CA ASN A 49 -19.69 -7.75 -6.86
C ASN A 49 -20.24 -7.45 -8.26
N THR A 50 -20.60 -8.51 -8.98
CA THR A 50 -21.16 -8.47 -10.33
C THR A 50 -22.61 -8.94 -10.38
N GLU A 51 -23.18 -9.29 -9.21
CA GLU A 51 -24.54 -9.79 -9.11
C GLU A 51 -25.56 -8.74 -9.55
N GLY A 52 -26.52 -9.14 -10.35
CA GLY A 52 -27.59 -8.27 -10.86
C GLY A 52 -27.23 -7.44 -12.09
N LEU A 53 -25.98 -7.44 -12.56
CA LEU A 53 -25.56 -6.72 -13.77
C LEU A 53 -25.99 -7.43 -15.06
N ASN A 54 -26.34 -8.72 -15.00
CA ASN A 54 -26.59 -9.57 -16.18
C ASN A 54 -25.46 -9.49 -17.23
N ALA A 55 -24.23 -9.37 -16.76
CA ALA A 55 -23.05 -9.16 -17.60
C ALA A 55 -22.79 -10.37 -18.52
N GLU A 56 -22.96 -11.60 -18.02
CA GLU A 56 -22.89 -12.81 -18.84
C GLU A 56 -23.96 -12.82 -19.93
N GLY A 57 -25.17 -12.30 -19.66
CA GLY A 57 -26.29 -12.25 -20.61
C GLY A 57 -26.03 -11.40 -21.85
N ILE A 58 -25.10 -10.45 -21.76
CA ILE A 58 -24.63 -9.63 -22.90
C ILE A 58 -23.27 -10.04 -23.41
N GLY A 59 -22.67 -11.14 -22.88
CA GLY A 59 -21.40 -11.71 -23.35
C GLY A 59 -20.14 -11.05 -22.80
N ILE A 60 -20.20 -10.36 -21.67
CA ILE A 60 -18.99 -9.85 -20.97
C ILE A 60 -18.20 -11.04 -20.44
N GLU A 61 -16.88 -11.01 -20.67
CA GLU A 61 -15.94 -12.02 -20.18
C GLU A 61 -15.53 -11.74 -18.73
N PHE A 62 -15.32 -12.85 -18.01
CA PHE A 62 -14.89 -12.82 -16.61
C PHE A 62 -13.54 -13.51 -16.41
N ASN A 63 -12.73 -12.95 -15.53
CA ASN A 63 -11.60 -13.63 -14.92
C ASN A 63 -12.01 -14.04 -13.48
N LYS A 64 -12.39 -15.32 -13.30
CA LYS A 64 -13.02 -15.84 -12.08
C LYS A 64 -14.32 -15.11 -11.78
N ARG A 65 -14.32 -14.20 -10.79
CA ARG A 65 -15.50 -13.40 -10.38
C ARG A 65 -15.43 -11.93 -10.83
N ALA A 66 -14.29 -11.52 -11.38
CA ALA A 66 -14.05 -10.15 -11.83
C ALA A 66 -14.38 -9.99 -13.32
N ILE A 67 -14.86 -8.83 -13.73
CA ILE A 67 -15.00 -8.49 -15.14
C ILE A 67 -13.60 -8.34 -15.74
N ALA A 68 -13.34 -9.08 -16.82
CA ALA A 68 -12.07 -9.00 -17.54
C ALA A 68 -11.98 -7.66 -18.29
N VAL A 69 -10.84 -6.96 -18.11
CA VAL A 69 -10.55 -5.69 -18.79
C VAL A 69 -9.13 -5.67 -19.33
N ASN A 70 -8.93 -4.93 -20.41
CA ASN A 70 -7.61 -4.63 -20.95
C ASN A 70 -6.89 -3.50 -20.15
N GLU A 71 -5.80 -2.96 -20.70
CA GLU A 71 -4.97 -1.92 -20.06
C GLU A 71 -5.69 -0.58 -19.93
N VAL A 72 -6.66 -0.29 -20.80
CA VAL A 72 -7.47 0.93 -20.75
C VAL A 72 -8.85 0.70 -20.12
N MET A 73 -9.00 -0.32 -19.29
CA MET A 73 -10.22 -0.67 -18.54
C MET A 73 -11.40 -1.09 -19.43
N GLN A 74 -11.22 -1.32 -20.73
CA GLN A 74 -12.26 -1.76 -21.64
C GLN A 74 -12.46 -3.27 -21.53
N THR A 75 -13.72 -3.71 -21.53
CA THR A 75 -14.10 -5.13 -21.59
C THR A 75 -13.94 -5.69 -23.01
N ASN A 76 -14.23 -6.98 -23.20
CA ASN A 76 -14.29 -7.60 -24.52
C ASN A 76 -15.41 -7.03 -25.42
N ILE A 77 -16.36 -6.27 -24.86
CA ILE A 77 -17.43 -5.60 -25.62
C ILE A 77 -17.05 -4.14 -25.83
N PRO A 78 -16.93 -3.67 -27.08
CA PRO A 78 -16.66 -2.27 -27.38
C PRO A 78 -17.67 -1.34 -26.68
N ASN A 79 -17.19 -0.20 -26.17
CA ASN A 79 -17.97 0.81 -25.44
C ASN A 79 -18.43 0.41 -24.03
N ILE A 80 -17.98 -0.75 -23.50
CA ILE A 80 -18.21 -1.12 -22.10
C ILE A 80 -16.88 -1.17 -21.38
N TYR A 81 -16.79 -0.46 -20.26
CA TYR A 81 -15.62 -0.36 -19.39
C TYR A 81 -15.98 -0.82 -17.99
N ALA A 82 -14.99 -1.37 -17.25
CA ALA A 82 -15.19 -1.77 -15.88
C ALA A 82 -14.00 -1.28 -15.02
N ILE A 83 -14.28 -0.45 -14.03
CA ILE A 83 -13.30 0.17 -13.15
C ILE A 83 -13.56 -0.20 -11.70
N GLY A 84 -12.52 -0.13 -10.86
CA GLY A 84 -12.60 -0.39 -9.42
C GLY A 84 -12.79 -1.85 -9.08
N ASP A 85 -13.36 -2.11 -7.90
CA ASP A 85 -13.44 -3.45 -7.29
C ASP A 85 -14.03 -4.52 -8.22
N VAL A 86 -14.88 -4.14 -9.17
CA VAL A 86 -15.54 -5.06 -10.10
C VAL A 86 -14.58 -5.72 -11.08
N ASN A 87 -13.45 -5.07 -11.43
CA ASN A 87 -12.43 -5.66 -12.30
C ASN A 87 -11.42 -6.53 -11.54
N GLY A 88 -11.43 -6.49 -10.19
CA GLY A 88 -10.66 -7.37 -9.33
C GLY A 88 -9.14 -7.17 -9.35
N LYS A 89 -8.63 -6.09 -9.96
CA LYS A 89 -7.19 -5.80 -10.01
C LYS A 89 -6.68 -5.31 -8.65
N VAL A 90 -6.96 -4.06 -8.29
CA VAL A 90 -6.60 -3.47 -6.99
C VAL A 90 -7.84 -2.79 -6.40
N MET A 91 -8.36 -3.37 -5.31
CA MET A 91 -9.63 -2.95 -4.70
C MET A 91 -9.45 -1.78 -3.72
N LEU A 92 -9.01 -0.63 -4.26
CA LEU A 92 -8.79 0.62 -3.52
C LEU A 92 -9.51 1.77 -4.24
N ALA A 93 -10.12 2.67 -3.46
CA ALA A 93 -10.93 3.76 -4.00
C ALA A 93 -10.12 4.71 -4.92
N HIS A 94 -8.90 5.08 -4.51
CA HIS A 94 -8.02 5.92 -5.32
C HIS A 94 -7.55 5.23 -6.61
N THR A 95 -7.36 3.91 -6.59
CA THR A 95 -7.11 3.12 -7.80
C THR A 95 -8.29 3.18 -8.75
N ALA A 96 -9.51 2.95 -8.24
CA ALA A 96 -10.73 3.03 -9.04
C ALA A 96 -10.93 4.41 -9.70
N SER A 97 -10.60 5.49 -8.96
CA SER A 97 -10.66 6.86 -9.50
C SER A 97 -9.66 7.04 -10.64
N HIS A 98 -8.44 6.54 -10.52
CA HIS A 98 -7.43 6.65 -11.56
C HIS A 98 -7.75 5.76 -12.79
N GLU A 99 -8.24 4.54 -12.56
CA GLU A 99 -8.78 3.68 -13.64
C GLU A 99 -9.90 4.37 -14.42
N GLY A 100 -10.76 5.14 -13.73
CA GLY A 100 -11.79 5.97 -14.36
C GLY A 100 -11.22 7.06 -15.27
N MET A 101 -10.12 7.71 -14.85
CA MET A 101 -9.43 8.70 -15.69
C MET A 101 -8.83 8.04 -16.93
N VAL A 102 -8.20 6.89 -16.81
CA VAL A 102 -7.66 6.11 -17.95
C VAL A 102 -8.77 5.71 -18.92
N ALA A 103 -9.89 5.18 -18.41
CA ALA A 103 -11.03 4.82 -19.25
C ALA A 103 -11.60 6.02 -20.02
N VAL A 104 -11.76 7.17 -19.36
CA VAL A 104 -12.27 8.40 -19.99
C VAL A 104 -11.27 8.95 -21.02
N ALA A 105 -9.99 8.96 -20.72
CA ALA A 105 -8.96 9.37 -21.70
C ALA A 105 -9.05 8.52 -22.97
N HIS A 106 -9.13 7.19 -22.83
CA HIS A 106 -9.29 6.29 -23.98
C HIS A 106 -10.59 6.58 -24.76
N ILE A 107 -11.72 6.82 -24.09
CA ILE A 107 -13.00 7.18 -24.75
C ILE A 107 -12.87 8.49 -25.53
N CYS A 108 -12.11 9.45 -25.04
CA CYS A 108 -11.88 10.76 -25.66
C CYS A 108 -10.74 10.75 -26.70
N CYS A 109 -10.18 9.59 -27.04
CA CYS A 109 -9.02 9.44 -27.92
C CYS A 109 -7.76 10.20 -27.40
N ASP A 110 -7.63 10.30 -26.10
CA ASP A 110 -6.47 10.80 -25.37
C ASP A 110 -5.68 9.64 -24.78
N HIS A 111 -4.51 9.91 -24.23
CA HIS A 111 -3.62 8.90 -23.66
C HIS A 111 -3.49 9.07 -22.15
N ALA A 112 -3.75 8.01 -21.42
CA ALA A 112 -3.43 7.88 -20.00
C ALA A 112 -3.16 6.41 -19.69
N ASP A 113 -2.13 6.18 -18.87
CA ASP A 113 -1.70 4.84 -18.48
C ASP A 113 -1.97 4.58 -17.00
N MET A 114 -2.20 3.32 -16.68
CA MET A 114 -2.33 2.84 -15.31
C MET A 114 -1.05 2.13 -14.88
N ASN A 115 -0.30 2.74 -13.97
CA ASN A 115 0.85 2.09 -13.35
C ASN A 115 0.46 1.45 -12.02
N TYR A 116 0.20 0.14 -12.04
CA TYR A 116 -0.18 -0.61 -10.83
C TYR A 116 0.98 -0.81 -9.84
N ASP A 117 2.23 -0.65 -10.25
CA ASP A 117 3.40 -0.79 -9.38
C ASP A 117 3.61 0.46 -8.49
N GLN A 118 2.96 1.57 -8.83
CA GLN A 118 3.06 2.85 -8.10
C GLN A 118 1.76 3.23 -7.37
N ILE A 119 0.96 2.26 -6.97
CA ILE A 119 -0.25 2.52 -6.18
C ILE A 119 0.11 2.57 -4.70
N PRO A 120 -0.14 3.68 -3.99
CA PRO A 120 0.07 3.74 -2.55
C PRO A 120 -0.93 2.85 -1.82
N SER A 121 -0.45 2.13 -0.82
CA SER A 121 -1.24 1.29 0.08
C SER A 121 -1.17 1.85 1.50
N CYS A 122 -2.31 2.00 2.16
CA CYS A 122 -2.44 2.60 3.48
C CYS A 122 -3.18 1.68 4.45
N ILE A 123 -2.67 1.55 5.68
CA ILE A 123 -3.29 0.84 6.78
C ILE A 123 -3.46 1.81 7.95
N TYR A 124 -4.72 2.09 8.31
CA TYR A 124 -5.14 3.12 9.27
C TYR A 124 -5.16 2.59 10.71
N ILE A 125 -4.04 2.03 11.16
CA ILE A 125 -3.79 1.64 12.55
C ILE A 125 -3.03 2.75 13.28
N ASN A 126 -2.68 2.57 14.54
CA ASN A 126 -1.87 3.52 15.31
C ASN A 126 -0.59 2.82 15.84
N PRO A 127 0.62 3.24 15.40
CA PRO A 127 0.90 4.15 14.29
C PRO A 127 0.44 3.63 12.92
N GLU A 128 0.23 4.53 11.97
CA GLU A 128 -0.19 4.20 10.60
C GLU A 128 0.90 3.46 9.82
N ILE A 129 0.50 2.72 8.80
CA ILE A 129 1.43 2.14 7.82
C ILE A 129 1.06 2.62 6.44
N SER A 130 2.06 3.04 5.66
CA SER A 130 1.90 3.26 4.22
C SER A 130 3.06 2.69 3.43
N SER A 131 2.81 2.37 2.18
CA SER A 131 3.83 1.86 1.27
C SER A 131 3.49 2.13 -0.18
N ILE A 132 4.52 2.28 -1.01
CA ILE A 132 4.41 2.37 -2.46
C ILE A 132 5.63 1.69 -3.09
N GLY A 133 5.46 1.05 -4.25
CA GLY A 133 6.53 0.39 -4.99
C GLY A 133 6.96 -0.95 -4.40
N LEU A 134 8.20 -1.33 -4.67
CA LEU A 134 8.75 -2.66 -4.36
C LEU A 134 9.12 -2.81 -2.89
N THR A 135 8.94 -4.01 -2.36
CA THR A 135 9.59 -4.42 -1.10
C THR A 135 11.10 -4.63 -1.32
N GLU A 136 11.89 -4.52 -0.25
CA GLU A 136 13.34 -4.78 -0.31
C GLU A 136 13.68 -6.15 -0.91
N ALA A 137 12.90 -7.19 -0.61
CA ALA A 137 13.09 -8.52 -1.15
C ALA A 137 12.87 -8.54 -2.67
N LYS A 138 11.74 -7.99 -3.14
CA LYS A 138 11.44 -7.91 -4.57
C LYS A 138 12.44 -7.04 -5.34
N ALA A 139 12.87 -5.92 -4.76
CA ALA A 139 13.87 -5.08 -5.40
C ALA A 139 15.18 -5.84 -5.61
N LYS A 140 15.65 -6.59 -4.61
CA LYS A 140 16.86 -7.44 -4.70
C LYS A 140 16.72 -8.63 -5.66
N GLU A 141 15.51 -9.05 -6.00
CA GLU A 141 15.26 -10.07 -7.00
C GLU A 141 15.32 -9.50 -8.44
N GLN A 142 15.03 -8.21 -8.60
CA GLN A 142 14.88 -7.55 -9.90
C GLN A 142 16.08 -6.68 -10.31
N TYR A 143 16.85 -6.19 -9.34
CA TYR A 143 17.95 -5.24 -9.52
C TYR A 143 19.23 -5.78 -8.89
N ASP A 144 20.34 -5.69 -9.62
CA ASP A 144 21.66 -6.15 -9.16
C ASP A 144 22.23 -5.27 -8.03
N ASN A 145 21.94 -3.97 -8.06
CA ASN A 145 22.42 -2.99 -7.10
C ASN A 145 21.25 -2.26 -6.42
N VAL A 146 21.02 -2.56 -5.15
CA VAL A 146 19.94 -1.98 -4.35
C VAL A 146 20.50 -1.32 -3.10
N LYS A 147 20.24 -0.03 -2.96
CA LYS A 147 20.53 0.73 -1.73
C LYS A 147 19.28 0.82 -0.87
N VAL A 148 19.45 0.66 0.44
CA VAL A 148 18.34 0.70 1.40
C VAL A 148 18.69 1.61 2.57
N GLY A 149 17.91 2.66 2.75
CA GLY A 149 17.98 3.54 3.91
C GLY A 149 16.87 3.24 4.92
N ARG A 150 17.17 3.50 6.19
CA ARG A 150 16.20 3.41 7.28
C ARG A 150 16.40 4.57 8.23
N PHE A 151 15.30 5.10 8.73
CA PHE A 151 15.32 6.18 9.71
C PHE A 151 14.30 5.88 10.83
N PRO A 152 14.73 5.73 12.09
CA PRO A 152 13.84 5.48 13.21
C PRO A 152 13.14 6.79 13.64
N MET A 153 11.83 6.74 13.88
CA MET A 153 11.07 7.95 14.25
C MET A 153 11.46 8.54 15.61
N MET A 154 12.14 7.78 16.46
CA MET A 154 12.73 8.29 17.70
C MET A 154 13.83 9.33 17.46
N ALA A 155 14.41 9.43 16.26
CA ALA A 155 15.38 10.44 15.87
C ALA A 155 14.71 11.71 15.27
N ASN A 156 13.39 11.69 15.01
CA ASN A 156 12.67 12.82 14.47
C ASN A 156 12.17 13.74 15.58
N GLY A 157 12.54 15.03 15.53
CA GLY A 157 12.21 16.02 16.57
C GLY A 157 10.71 16.22 16.77
N LYS A 158 9.91 16.22 15.68
CA LYS A 158 8.45 16.39 15.78
C LYS A 158 7.79 15.16 16.40
N SER A 159 8.25 13.96 16.08
CA SER A 159 7.78 12.73 16.71
C SER A 159 8.06 12.70 18.22
N LEU A 160 9.20 13.25 18.66
CA LEU A 160 9.49 13.43 20.08
C LEU A 160 8.51 14.40 20.75
N ILE A 161 8.21 15.52 20.11
CA ILE A 161 7.25 16.53 20.61
C ILE A 161 5.84 15.92 20.76
N GLU A 162 5.43 15.09 19.80
CA GLU A 162 4.09 14.47 19.78
C GLU A 162 4.00 13.18 20.61
N GLY A 163 5.13 12.63 21.08
CA GLY A 163 5.15 11.35 21.76
C GLY A 163 4.91 10.15 20.82
N THR A 164 5.12 10.33 19.51
CA THR A 164 4.86 9.33 18.46
C THR A 164 6.14 8.72 17.90
N THR A 165 7.08 8.38 18.79
CA THR A 165 8.43 7.92 18.42
C THR A 165 8.50 6.46 17.98
N ASN A 166 7.40 5.71 18.12
CA ASN A 166 7.33 4.32 17.69
C ASN A 166 7.11 4.25 16.18
N GLY A 167 8.17 3.99 15.44
CA GLY A 167 8.07 3.93 13.99
C GLY A 167 9.42 3.90 13.29
N MET A 168 9.35 3.72 11.99
CA MET A 168 10.51 3.69 11.10
C MET A 168 10.07 4.00 9.67
N MET A 169 10.88 4.73 8.95
CA MET A 169 10.78 4.84 7.50
C MET A 169 11.85 3.99 6.83
N LYS A 170 11.54 3.44 5.67
CA LYS A 170 12.45 2.69 4.82
C LYS A 170 12.31 3.12 3.37
N VAL A 171 13.44 3.46 2.74
CA VAL A 171 13.54 3.80 1.31
C VAL A 171 14.41 2.74 0.63
N ILE A 172 14.02 2.37 -0.58
CA ILE A 172 14.69 1.38 -1.43
C ILE A 172 14.95 2.07 -2.78
N LEU A 173 16.22 2.11 -3.17
CA LEU A 173 16.70 2.78 -4.38
C LEU A 173 17.42 1.81 -5.31
N GLU A 174 17.34 2.06 -6.60
CA GLU A 174 18.32 1.56 -7.55
C GLU A 174 19.68 2.22 -7.24
N GLY A 175 20.74 1.44 -7.20
CA GLY A 175 22.01 1.86 -6.58
C GLY A 175 22.92 2.73 -7.43
N GLU A 176 22.66 2.88 -8.73
CA GLU A 176 23.47 3.67 -9.66
C GLU A 176 22.78 5.00 -10.00
N THR A 177 21.49 4.97 -10.29
CA THR A 177 20.70 6.12 -10.73
C THR A 177 20.02 6.86 -9.59
N GLY A 178 19.80 6.19 -8.47
CA GLY A 178 18.99 6.73 -7.37
C GLY A 178 17.49 6.68 -7.62
N GLU A 179 17.02 5.93 -8.61
CA GLU A 179 15.60 5.69 -8.87
C GLU A 179 14.90 5.17 -7.61
N ILE A 180 13.71 5.69 -7.32
CA ILE A 180 12.92 5.28 -6.16
C ILE A 180 12.17 3.99 -6.50
N LEU A 181 12.65 2.86 -5.98
CA LEU A 181 12.02 1.55 -6.19
C LEU A 181 10.88 1.29 -5.22
N GLY A 182 10.96 1.84 -4.01
CA GLY A 182 9.89 1.69 -3.03
C GLY A 182 10.14 2.42 -1.73
N VAL A 183 9.05 2.81 -1.07
CA VAL A 183 9.07 3.47 0.24
C VAL A 183 8.03 2.83 1.15
N HIS A 184 8.43 2.58 2.39
CA HIS A 184 7.59 1.99 3.43
C HIS A 184 7.70 2.81 4.71
N ILE A 185 6.57 3.26 5.22
CA ILE A 185 6.49 4.13 6.38
C ILE A 185 5.63 3.45 7.44
N TYR A 186 6.16 3.36 8.64
CA TYR A 186 5.44 3.01 9.85
C TYR A 186 5.63 4.15 10.84
N ALA A 187 4.69 5.07 10.91
CA ALA A 187 4.78 6.28 11.72
C ALA A 187 3.41 6.95 11.87
N SER A 188 3.30 7.96 12.73
CA SER A 188 2.19 8.91 12.67
C SER A 188 2.21 9.64 11.32
N HIS A 189 1.05 9.95 10.77
CA HIS A 189 0.88 10.63 9.47
C HIS A 189 1.46 9.88 8.26
N ALA A 190 1.72 8.57 8.37
CA ALA A 190 2.29 7.79 7.28
C ALA A 190 1.39 7.82 6.03
N THR A 191 0.08 7.82 6.22
CA THR A 191 -0.90 7.80 5.12
C THR A 191 -0.98 9.13 4.38
N ASP A 192 -0.63 10.24 5.00
CA ASP A 192 -0.52 11.55 4.36
C ASP A 192 0.84 11.71 3.66
N MET A 193 1.94 11.31 4.32
CA MET A 193 3.30 11.46 3.81
C MET A 193 3.57 10.67 2.53
N ILE A 194 2.93 9.53 2.34
CA ILE A 194 3.14 8.70 1.14
C ILE A 194 2.71 9.39 -0.14
N GLY A 195 1.87 10.42 -0.07
CA GLY A 195 1.46 11.24 -1.20
C GLY A 195 2.63 11.97 -1.86
N GLU A 196 3.60 12.47 -1.09
CA GLU A 196 4.82 13.09 -1.61
C GLU A 196 5.64 12.08 -2.43
N VAL A 197 5.80 10.88 -1.91
CA VAL A 197 6.51 9.80 -2.62
C VAL A 197 5.78 9.38 -3.89
N SER A 198 4.44 9.34 -3.86
CA SER A 198 3.64 9.04 -5.05
C SER A 198 3.87 10.04 -6.17
N VAL A 199 3.93 11.34 -5.84
CA VAL A 199 4.28 12.40 -6.81
C VAL A 199 5.71 12.25 -7.31
N ALA A 200 6.66 11.97 -6.42
CA ALA A 200 8.06 11.79 -6.79
C ALA A 200 8.23 10.62 -7.77
N MET A 201 7.67 9.45 -7.47
CA MET A 201 7.76 8.27 -8.33
C MET A 201 7.04 8.48 -9.68
N SER A 202 5.85 9.09 -9.69
CA SER A 202 5.11 9.35 -10.93
C SER A 202 5.80 10.40 -11.83
N SER A 203 6.65 11.23 -11.25
CA SER A 203 7.45 12.24 -11.95
C SER A 203 8.90 11.78 -12.24
N GLU A 204 9.19 10.49 -11.99
CA GLU A 204 10.52 9.89 -12.18
C GLU A 204 11.66 10.64 -11.45
N LEU A 205 11.33 11.25 -10.28
CA LEU A 205 12.33 11.89 -9.43
C LEU A 205 13.21 10.83 -8.77
N THR A 206 14.44 11.21 -8.50
CA THR A 206 15.44 10.35 -7.87
C THR A 206 15.68 10.71 -6.41
N ALA A 207 16.57 9.99 -5.76
CA ALA A 207 16.99 10.28 -4.40
C ALA A 207 17.55 11.70 -4.24
N ASP A 208 18.21 12.24 -5.28
CA ASP A 208 18.83 13.56 -5.23
C ASP A 208 17.77 14.67 -5.07
N GLU A 209 16.67 14.63 -5.81
CA GLU A 209 15.60 15.62 -5.68
C GLU A 209 14.95 15.54 -4.30
N MET A 210 14.71 14.32 -3.79
CA MET A 210 14.12 14.12 -2.47
C MET A 210 15.02 14.64 -1.34
N ILE A 211 16.33 14.52 -1.48
CA ILE A 211 17.32 15.04 -0.52
C ILE A 211 17.40 16.56 -0.57
N HIS A 212 17.29 17.15 -1.76
CA HIS A 212 17.38 18.60 -1.95
C HIS A 212 16.06 19.34 -1.69
N ALA A 213 14.93 18.63 -1.62
CA ALA A 213 13.65 19.20 -1.23
C ALA A 213 13.71 19.76 0.21
N ILE A 214 13.24 21.01 0.38
CA ILE A 214 13.23 21.65 1.69
C ILE A 214 11.95 21.25 2.44
N HIS A 215 12.11 20.43 3.46
CA HIS A 215 11.01 20.09 4.36
C HIS A 215 10.86 21.12 5.48
N PRO A 216 9.62 21.51 5.84
CA PRO A 216 9.42 22.47 6.93
C PRO A 216 9.79 21.88 8.28
N HIS A 217 10.40 22.69 9.15
CA HIS A 217 10.79 22.29 10.52
C HIS A 217 9.92 22.97 11.59
N PRO A 218 9.44 22.28 12.65
CA PRO A 218 9.55 20.82 12.85
C PRO A 218 8.35 20.08 12.26
N THR A 219 8.60 19.02 11.51
CA THR A 219 7.56 18.13 10.97
C THR A 219 7.97 16.65 11.06
N VAL A 220 6.98 15.76 11.04
CA VAL A 220 7.23 14.31 10.91
C VAL A 220 7.82 14.01 9.53
N ASN A 221 7.43 14.78 8.52
CA ASN A 221 7.81 14.59 7.13
C ASN A 221 9.32 14.79 6.84
N GLU A 222 10.05 15.56 7.68
CA GLU A 222 11.51 15.66 7.58
C GLU A 222 12.21 14.30 7.58
N ALA A 223 11.60 13.30 8.23
CA ALA A 223 12.12 11.93 8.25
C ALA A 223 12.19 11.27 6.86
N LEU A 224 11.42 11.73 5.86
CA LEU A 224 11.57 11.28 4.47
C LEU A 224 12.95 11.69 3.92
N GLY A 225 13.30 12.96 3.95
CA GLY A 225 14.60 13.45 3.48
C GLY A 225 15.76 12.75 4.19
N GLU A 226 15.67 12.57 5.52
CA GLU A 226 16.66 11.83 6.32
C GLU A 226 16.79 10.35 5.87
N THR A 227 15.66 9.72 5.52
CA THR A 227 15.66 8.33 5.04
C THR A 227 16.30 8.22 3.65
N PHE A 228 16.01 9.16 2.75
CA PHE A 228 16.66 9.25 1.44
C PHE A 228 18.16 9.49 1.57
N MET A 229 18.59 10.41 2.44
CA MET A 229 20.02 10.61 2.75
C MET A 229 20.67 9.33 3.30
N SER A 230 20.00 8.63 4.20
CA SER A 230 20.49 7.34 4.74
C SER A 230 20.68 6.30 3.63
N ALA A 231 19.75 6.23 2.66
CA ALA A 231 19.84 5.29 1.54
C ALA A 231 20.94 5.67 0.53
N TRP A 232 20.99 6.94 0.14
CA TRP A 232 21.82 7.42 -0.97
C TRP A 232 23.24 7.76 -0.53
N LEU A 233 23.39 8.50 0.57
CA LEU A 233 24.67 8.98 1.08
C LEU A 233 25.28 8.07 2.17
N GLY A 234 24.54 7.05 2.60
CA GLY A 234 24.94 6.12 3.65
C GLY A 234 24.81 6.63 5.08
N LYS A 235 24.29 7.85 5.28
CA LYS A 235 24.04 8.46 6.59
C LYS A 235 22.96 9.51 6.53
N ALA A 236 22.17 9.64 7.58
CA ALA A 236 21.26 10.74 7.84
C ALA A 236 21.96 11.84 8.67
N ILE A 237 21.39 13.05 8.69
CA ILE A 237 21.91 14.18 9.50
C ILE A 237 21.64 13.89 10.98
N ASN A 238 20.42 13.48 11.29
CA ASN A 238 19.96 13.17 12.65
C ASN A 238 20.06 11.67 12.96
N SER A 239 21.14 11.01 12.54
CA SER A 239 21.39 9.61 12.90
C SER A 239 21.74 9.48 14.37
N LEU A 240 21.07 8.54 15.07
CA LEU A 240 21.40 8.13 16.43
C LEU A 240 22.64 7.22 16.44
#